data_2e5d5654f8759dcf144c72d1a394a14e
#
_entry.id   2e5d5654f8759dcf144c72d1a394a14e
#
_cell.length_a   1.000
_cell.length_b   1.000
_cell.length_c   1.000
_cell.angle_alpha   90.00
_cell.angle_beta   90.00
_cell.angle_gamma   90.00
#
_symmetry.space_group_name_H-M   'P 1'
#
loop_
_entity.id
_entity.type
_entity.pdbx_description
1 polymer ?
#
loop_
_entity_poly.entity_id
_entity_poly.type
_entity_poly.pdbx_seq_one_letter_code
_entity_poly.pdbx_strand_id
1 'polypeptide(L)'
;GLSFTLRQGEILGLAGVSGNGQSELIASLTGLAPPASGQIIILGEDMTKRSPRAFIEKGVAHIPERRREMGIVEQMFVAENVVLKDYRQTPFSRNTVLNHHEITAHARNIVARFNALVPDLWDTECRILSGGNIQRLILGRETWRKPPVIIASHPTEGLDAKAIRHTWDLFLELREQGSGILLISEDLDEIMSLSDRIGVMSEGAIVGVVEGQDADRELLGHWMTGTGAEAA
;
A
#
# COMPACT_ATOMS: atom_id res chain seq x y z
N GLY A 1 17.84 -4.06 -14.22
CA GLY A 1 17.82 -4.11 -12.75
C GLY A 1 17.19 -2.84 -12.19
N LEU A 2 16.53 -2.98 -11.05
CA LEU A 2 15.79 -1.87 -10.42
C LEU A 2 16.52 -1.46 -9.14
N SER A 3 16.82 -0.16 -8.99
CA SER A 3 17.46 0.38 -7.78
C SER A 3 16.87 1.73 -7.43
N PHE A 4 16.42 1.89 -6.18
CA PHE A 4 15.90 3.16 -5.66
C PHE A 4 16.04 3.22 -4.15
N THR A 5 15.85 4.40 -3.60
CA THR A 5 15.77 4.64 -2.17
C THR A 5 14.46 5.36 -1.86
N LEU A 6 13.71 4.86 -0.91
CA LEU A 6 12.56 5.52 -0.30
C LEU A 6 13.00 6.15 1.03
N ARG A 7 12.79 7.46 1.18
CA ARG A 7 13.20 8.20 2.37
C ARG A 7 12.05 8.24 3.39
N GLN A 8 12.41 8.46 4.65
CA GLN A 8 11.42 8.74 5.68
C GLN A 8 10.72 10.07 5.40
N GLY A 9 9.39 10.10 5.53
CA GLY A 9 8.60 11.30 5.25
C GLY A 9 8.55 11.68 3.77
N GLU A 10 8.69 10.69 2.88
CA GLU A 10 8.66 10.86 1.43
C GLU A 10 7.52 10.03 0.82
N ILE A 11 6.85 10.57 -0.18
CA ILE A 11 6.06 9.81 -1.13
C ILE A 11 6.87 9.69 -2.43
N LEU A 12 7.37 8.48 -2.70
CA LEU A 12 7.98 8.15 -3.98
C LEU A 12 6.89 7.56 -4.89
N GLY A 13 6.48 8.31 -5.90
CA GLY A 13 5.60 7.83 -6.95
C GLY A 13 6.36 6.93 -7.93
N LEU A 14 5.78 5.82 -8.29
CA LEU A 14 6.27 4.94 -9.34
C LEU A 14 5.20 4.80 -10.40
N ALA A 15 5.33 5.60 -11.45
CA ALA A 15 4.45 5.55 -12.61
C ALA A 15 4.89 4.43 -13.57
N GLY A 16 3.94 3.85 -14.29
CA GLY A 16 4.25 2.84 -15.31
C GLY A 16 2.99 2.11 -15.73
N VAL A 17 2.94 1.67 -16.98
CA VAL A 17 1.83 0.86 -17.51
C VAL A 17 1.87 -0.54 -16.91
N SER A 18 0.71 -1.14 -16.65
CA SER A 18 0.60 -2.52 -16.16
C SER A 18 1.46 -3.51 -16.96
N GLY A 19 2.10 -4.43 -16.24
CA GLY A 19 2.95 -5.45 -16.85
C GLY A 19 4.44 -5.07 -16.98
N ASN A 20 4.82 -3.88 -16.52
CA ASN A 20 6.23 -3.44 -16.53
C ASN A 20 7.04 -3.93 -15.32
N GLY A 21 6.51 -4.87 -14.49
CA GLY A 21 7.24 -5.47 -13.37
C GLY A 21 6.83 -4.92 -11.99
N GLN A 22 5.80 -4.08 -11.90
CA GLN A 22 5.31 -3.51 -10.62
C GLN A 22 4.87 -4.61 -9.65
N SER A 23 4.15 -5.63 -10.15
CA SER A 23 3.66 -6.75 -9.33
C SER A 23 4.81 -7.58 -8.73
N GLU A 24 5.87 -7.82 -9.49
CA GLU A 24 7.07 -8.52 -9.05
C GLU A 24 7.85 -7.70 -8.02
N LEU A 25 7.93 -6.40 -8.23
CA LEU A 25 8.52 -5.47 -7.25
C LEU A 25 7.75 -5.51 -5.93
N ILE A 26 6.42 -5.37 -5.97
CA ILE A 26 5.56 -5.43 -4.77
C ILE A 26 5.71 -6.79 -4.08
N ALA A 27 5.69 -7.89 -4.82
CA ALA A 27 5.87 -9.23 -4.25
C ALA A 27 7.21 -9.36 -3.51
N SER A 28 8.27 -8.77 -4.04
CA SER A 28 9.59 -8.77 -3.41
C SER A 28 9.63 -7.87 -2.17
N LEU A 29 9.06 -6.67 -2.23
CA LEU A 29 9.03 -5.71 -1.13
C LEU A 29 8.07 -6.09 0.01
N THR A 30 7.21 -7.09 -0.21
CA THR A 30 6.29 -7.65 0.80
C THR A 30 6.70 -9.04 1.27
N GLY A 31 7.79 -9.59 0.72
CA GLY A 31 8.31 -10.92 1.04
C GLY A 31 7.48 -12.08 0.46
N LEU A 32 6.53 -11.80 -0.45
CA LEU A 32 5.72 -12.81 -1.14
C LEU A 32 6.55 -13.62 -2.17
N ALA A 33 7.56 -12.97 -2.77
CA ALA A 33 8.53 -13.64 -3.63
C ALA A 33 9.92 -13.04 -3.37
N PRO A 34 10.99 -13.86 -3.28
CA PRO A 34 12.35 -13.32 -3.18
C PRO A 34 12.77 -12.70 -4.51
N PRO A 35 13.57 -11.62 -4.51
CA PRO A 35 14.14 -11.09 -5.73
C PRO A 35 15.13 -12.09 -6.33
N ALA A 36 15.22 -12.14 -7.67
CA ALA A 36 16.18 -13.01 -8.37
C ALA A 36 17.63 -12.63 -8.06
N SER A 37 17.90 -11.34 -7.87
CA SER A 37 19.21 -10.79 -7.49
C SER A 37 19.04 -9.45 -6.77
N GLY A 38 20.11 -8.94 -6.18
CA GLY A 38 20.09 -7.66 -5.45
C GLY A 38 19.74 -7.81 -3.97
N GLN A 39 19.44 -6.68 -3.33
CA GLN A 39 19.21 -6.57 -1.90
C GLN A 39 18.00 -5.69 -1.60
N ILE A 40 17.26 -6.03 -0.56
CA ILE A 40 16.15 -5.23 0.00
C ILE A 40 16.55 -4.86 1.43
N ILE A 41 16.82 -3.57 1.65
CA ILE A 41 17.15 -3.04 2.98
C ILE A 41 15.97 -2.20 3.47
N ILE A 42 15.39 -2.54 4.62
CA ILE A 42 14.30 -1.78 5.24
C ILE A 42 14.69 -1.39 6.65
N LEU A 43 14.70 -0.09 6.92
CA LEU A 43 15.11 0.47 8.21
C LEU A 43 16.48 -0.08 8.69
N GLY A 44 17.44 -0.19 7.76
CA GLY A 44 18.79 -0.65 8.01
C GLY A 44 18.98 -2.15 8.15
N GLU A 45 17.91 -2.97 7.96
CA GLU A 45 17.97 -4.43 8.05
C GLU A 45 17.79 -5.09 6.66
N ASP A 46 18.58 -6.13 6.40
CA ASP A 46 18.46 -6.94 5.19
C ASP A 46 17.22 -7.83 5.26
N MET A 47 16.24 -7.51 4.40
CA MET A 47 14.97 -8.21 4.27
C MET A 47 14.89 -9.11 3.03
N THR A 48 15.94 -9.22 2.24
CA THR A 48 15.98 -9.82 0.90
C THR A 48 15.35 -11.22 0.81
N LYS A 49 15.58 -12.06 1.82
CA LYS A 49 15.05 -13.44 1.88
C LYS A 49 14.17 -13.69 3.09
N ARG A 50 13.58 -12.64 3.65
CA ARG A 50 12.71 -12.74 4.80
C ARG A 50 11.29 -13.13 4.38
N SER A 51 10.57 -13.75 5.28
CA SER A 51 9.16 -14.13 5.08
C SER A 51 8.23 -12.90 5.10
N PRO A 52 7.02 -12.97 4.51
CA PRO A 52 6.03 -11.89 4.59
C PRO A 52 5.76 -11.44 6.02
N ARG A 53 5.76 -12.37 6.96
CA ARG A 53 5.59 -12.07 8.37
C ARG A 53 6.69 -11.14 8.92
N ALA A 54 7.94 -11.35 8.53
CA ALA A 54 9.05 -10.49 8.94
C ALA A 54 8.86 -9.04 8.41
N PHE A 55 8.35 -8.88 7.19
CA PHE A 55 8.02 -7.55 6.65
C PHE A 55 6.90 -6.88 7.45
N ILE A 56 5.84 -7.63 7.82
CA ILE A 56 4.76 -7.11 8.69
C ILE A 56 5.32 -6.70 10.06
N GLU A 57 6.14 -7.54 10.68
CA GLU A 57 6.77 -7.27 11.98
C GLU A 57 7.75 -6.08 11.92
N LYS A 58 8.39 -5.86 10.76
CA LYS A 58 9.23 -4.69 10.49
C LYS A 58 8.43 -3.39 10.29
N GLY A 59 7.12 -3.49 10.14
CA GLY A 59 6.23 -2.35 9.96
C GLY A 59 5.96 -1.98 8.50
N VAL A 60 6.11 -2.92 7.58
CA VAL A 60 5.72 -2.71 6.18
C VAL A 60 4.22 -2.92 6.05
N ALA A 61 3.50 -1.87 5.69
CA ALA A 61 2.10 -1.91 5.31
C ALA A 61 1.97 -2.11 3.80
N HIS A 62 0.96 -2.85 3.37
CA HIS A 62 0.69 -3.12 1.96
C HIS A 62 -0.78 -2.89 1.64
N ILE A 63 -1.04 -1.95 0.74
CA ILE A 63 -2.35 -1.66 0.17
C ILE A 63 -2.33 -2.22 -1.26
N PRO A 64 -2.93 -3.39 -1.51
CA PRO A 64 -2.84 -4.06 -2.80
C PRO A 64 -3.85 -3.52 -3.81
N GLU A 65 -3.49 -3.58 -5.10
CA GLU A 65 -4.35 -3.30 -6.22
C GLU A 65 -5.58 -4.23 -6.25
N ARG A 66 -5.35 -5.55 -6.26
CA ARG A 66 -6.40 -6.57 -6.25
C ARG A 66 -6.95 -6.80 -4.84
N ARG A 67 -7.72 -5.82 -4.36
CA ARG A 67 -8.18 -5.73 -2.97
C ARG A 67 -8.97 -6.95 -2.48
N ARG A 68 -9.77 -7.60 -3.35
CA ARG A 68 -10.54 -8.80 -2.99
C ARG A 68 -9.66 -10.03 -2.84
N GLU A 69 -8.73 -10.23 -3.76
CA GLU A 69 -7.88 -11.41 -3.81
C GLU A 69 -6.71 -11.37 -2.82
N MET A 70 -6.15 -10.16 -2.63
CA MET A 70 -4.93 -9.97 -1.85
C MET A 70 -5.14 -9.15 -0.56
N GLY A 71 -6.19 -8.36 -0.51
CA GLY A 71 -6.41 -7.42 0.59
C GLY A 71 -7.25 -7.98 1.73
N ILE A 72 -8.14 -8.94 1.47
CA ILE A 72 -9.07 -9.50 2.45
C ILE A 72 -9.16 -11.02 2.35
N VAL A 73 -9.73 -11.64 3.37
CA VAL A 73 -10.26 -13.02 3.31
C VAL A 73 -11.76 -12.91 3.20
N GLU A 74 -12.30 -13.20 2.01
CA GLU A 74 -13.69 -12.93 1.64
C GLU A 74 -14.73 -13.60 2.56
N GLN A 75 -14.46 -14.82 3.03
CA GLN A 75 -15.34 -15.61 3.89
C GLN A 75 -15.22 -15.26 5.38
N MET A 76 -14.24 -14.45 5.76
CA MET A 76 -14.09 -13.97 7.14
C MET A 76 -14.96 -12.74 7.40
N PHE A 77 -15.39 -12.58 8.63
CA PHE A 77 -16.13 -11.41 9.08
C PHE A 77 -15.26 -10.13 9.05
N VAL A 78 -15.91 -9.00 9.04
CA VAL A 78 -15.23 -7.69 9.04
C VAL A 78 -14.28 -7.55 10.23
N ALA A 79 -14.73 -7.91 11.44
CA ALA A 79 -13.92 -7.83 12.65
C ALA A 79 -12.63 -8.67 12.54
N GLU A 80 -12.71 -9.86 11.95
CA GLU A 80 -11.55 -10.74 11.73
C GLU A 80 -10.59 -10.16 10.70
N ASN A 81 -11.12 -9.64 9.57
CA ASN A 81 -10.32 -9.01 8.53
C ASN A 81 -9.55 -7.77 9.04
N VAL A 82 -10.14 -6.98 9.93
CA VAL A 82 -9.50 -5.78 10.49
C VAL A 82 -8.26 -6.13 11.32
N VAL A 83 -8.23 -7.28 12.00
CA VAL A 83 -7.09 -7.70 12.83
C VAL A 83 -6.20 -8.75 12.17
N LEU A 84 -6.38 -9.02 10.89
CA LEU A 84 -5.75 -10.13 10.16
C LEU A 84 -4.22 -10.20 10.31
N LYS A 85 -3.56 -9.05 10.38
CA LYS A 85 -2.09 -8.97 10.56
C LYS A 85 -1.67 -8.92 12.03
N ASP A 86 -2.57 -8.54 12.93
CA ASP A 86 -2.28 -8.21 14.33
C ASP A 86 -2.89 -9.16 15.35
N TYR A 87 -3.69 -10.15 14.91
CA TYR A 87 -4.44 -11.03 15.80
C TYR A 87 -3.61 -11.77 16.86
N ARG A 88 -2.29 -11.94 16.64
CA ARG A 88 -1.38 -12.59 17.60
C ARG A 88 -0.83 -11.65 18.67
N GLN A 89 -1.06 -10.35 18.52
CA GLN A 89 -0.48 -9.35 19.39
C GLN A 89 -1.49 -8.84 20.43
N THR A 90 -0.98 -8.38 21.56
CA THR A 90 -1.78 -7.63 22.52
C THR A 90 -2.21 -6.30 21.88
N PRO A 91 -3.48 -5.86 22.05
CA PRO A 91 -4.50 -6.42 22.97
C PRO A 91 -5.40 -7.50 22.33
N PHE A 92 -5.23 -7.86 21.05
CA PHE A 92 -6.14 -8.71 20.28
C PHE A 92 -6.07 -10.19 20.67
N SER A 93 -4.96 -10.64 21.25
CA SER A 93 -4.89 -11.98 21.83
C SER A 93 -3.99 -12.02 23.05
N ARG A 94 -4.28 -13.00 23.92
CA ARG A 94 -3.43 -13.35 25.05
C ARG A 94 -3.41 -14.88 25.21
N ASN A 95 -2.21 -15.46 25.30
CA ASN A 95 -2.04 -16.93 25.43
C ASN A 95 -2.81 -17.71 24.36
N THR A 96 -2.76 -17.28 23.09
CA THR A 96 -3.44 -17.87 21.93
C THR A 96 -4.97 -17.74 21.91
N VAL A 97 -5.57 -17.09 22.89
CA VAL A 97 -7.02 -16.84 22.96
C VAL A 97 -7.29 -15.41 22.44
N LEU A 98 -8.19 -15.31 21.46
CA LEU A 98 -8.60 -14.01 20.92
C LEU A 98 -9.46 -13.23 21.91
N ASN A 99 -9.19 -11.92 22.00
CA ASN A 99 -9.98 -11.00 22.79
C ASN A 99 -11.03 -10.31 21.90
N HIS A 100 -12.21 -10.93 21.80
CA HIS A 100 -13.30 -10.41 20.99
C HIS A 100 -13.74 -9.00 21.37
N HIS A 101 -13.65 -8.61 22.62
CA HIS A 101 -13.98 -7.26 23.09
C HIS A 101 -13.05 -6.22 22.45
N GLU A 102 -11.73 -6.43 22.54
CA GLU A 102 -10.73 -5.53 21.97
C GLU A 102 -10.79 -5.50 20.43
N ILE A 103 -10.99 -6.66 19.79
CA ILE A 103 -11.17 -6.75 18.34
C ILE A 103 -12.40 -5.95 17.92
N THR A 104 -13.52 -6.07 18.64
CA THR A 104 -14.75 -5.34 18.34
C THR A 104 -14.56 -3.84 18.49
N ALA A 105 -13.90 -3.40 19.58
CA ALA A 105 -13.64 -1.98 19.82
C ALA A 105 -12.74 -1.40 18.70
N HIS A 106 -11.68 -2.13 18.33
CA HIS A 106 -10.78 -1.73 17.26
C HIS A 106 -11.50 -1.66 15.89
N ALA A 107 -12.27 -2.69 15.54
CA ALA A 107 -13.02 -2.73 14.29
C ALA A 107 -14.04 -1.58 14.19
N ARG A 108 -14.74 -1.24 15.28
CA ARG A 108 -15.62 -0.06 15.33
C ARG A 108 -14.87 1.22 15.04
N ASN A 109 -13.68 1.40 15.62
CA ASN A 109 -12.85 2.58 15.39
C ASN A 109 -12.42 2.70 13.93
N ILE A 110 -11.98 1.60 13.30
CA ILE A 110 -11.61 1.57 11.89
C ILE A 110 -12.81 1.90 11.01
N VAL A 111 -13.94 1.23 11.21
CA VAL A 111 -15.17 1.44 10.43
C VAL A 111 -15.63 2.90 10.52
N ALA A 112 -15.62 3.48 11.73
CA ALA A 112 -16.02 4.87 11.95
C ALA A 112 -15.03 5.87 11.32
N ARG A 113 -13.73 5.70 11.54
CA ARG A 113 -12.68 6.62 11.03
C ARG A 113 -12.66 6.67 9.50
N PHE A 114 -12.84 5.52 8.85
CA PHE A 114 -12.79 5.41 7.39
C PHE A 114 -14.16 5.46 6.72
N ASN A 115 -15.24 5.71 7.48
CA ASN A 115 -16.62 5.74 6.98
C ASN A 115 -16.98 4.50 6.16
N ALA A 116 -16.52 3.31 6.56
CA ALA A 116 -16.89 2.08 5.91
C ALA A 116 -18.34 1.71 6.26
N LEU A 117 -19.15 1.40 5.26
CA LEU A 117 -20.53 0.98 5.46
C LEU A 117 -20.57 -0.52 5.71
N VAL A 118 -20.69 -0.91 6.97
CA VAL A 118 -20.69 -2.30 7.44
C VAL A 118 -21.94 -2.52 8.29
N PRO A 119 -22.84 -3.44 7.90
CA PRO A 119 -24.06 -3.71 8.67
C PRO A 119 -23.77 -4.25 10.08
N ASP A 120 -22.91 -5.26 10.18
CA ASP A 120 -22.47 -5.84 11.44
C ASP A 120 -21.01 -6.31 11.34
N LEU A 121 -20.26 -6.25 12.45
CA LEU A 121 -18.84 -6.58 12.45
C LEU A 121 -18.57 -8.08 12.49
N TRP A 122 -19.47 -8.85 13.12
CA TRP A 122 -19.32 -10.28 13.37
C TRP A 122 -20.32 -11.17 12.61
N ASP A 123 -21.21 -10.55 11.81
CA ASP A 123 -22.19 -11.26 10.96
C ASP A 123 -22.08 -10.86 9.48
N THR A 124 -21.23 -9.88 9.16
CA THR A 124 -20.98 -9.44 7.80
C THR A 124 -19.67 -10.04 7.27
N GLU A 125 -19.77 -11.01 6.38
CA GLU A 125 -18.62 -11.49 5.62
C GLU A 125 -18.12 -10.42 4.64
N CYS A 126 -16.79 -10.29 4.48
CA CYS A 126 -16.22 -9.24 3.63
C CYS A 126 -16.60 -9.37 2.15
N ARG A 127 -16.96 -10.57 1.67
CA ARG A 127 -17.39 -10.81 0.28
C ARG A 127 -18.62 -10.01 -0.14
N ILE A 128 -19.51 -9.65 0.80
CA ILE A 128 -20.75 -8.90 0.48
C ILE A 128 -20.55 -7.39 0.45
N LEU A 129 -19.37 -6.90 0.86
CA LEU A 129 -19.07 -5.47 0.84
C LEU A 129 -18.77 -4.98 -0.57
N SER A 130 -19.11 -3.71 -0.83
CA SER A 130 -18.67 -3.03 -2.05
C SER A 130 -17.14 -2.86 -2.07
N GLY A 131 -16.56 -2.74 -3.28
CA GLY A 131 -15.12 -2.53 -3.44
C GLY A 131 -14.60 -1.30 -2.67
N GLY A 132 -15.36 -0.21 -2.63
CA GLY A 132 -15.02 0.97 -1.85
C GLY A 132 -15.00 0.73 -0.34
N ASN A 133 -15.94 -0.06 0.21
CA ASN A 133 -15.93 -0.41 1.63
C ASN A 133 -14.76 -1.35 1.98
N ILE A 134 -14.44 -2.30 1.10
CA ILE A 134 -13.25 -3.15 1.25
C ILE A 134 -11.98 -2.29 1.30
N GLN A 135 -11.85 -1.33 0.38
CA GLN A 135 -10.68 -0.44 0.35
C GLN A 135 -10.55 0.38 1.64
N ARG A 136 -11.65 0.91 2.16
CA ARG A 136 -11.68 1.64 3.44
C ARG A 136 -11.22 0.77 4.61
N LEU A 137 -11.64 -0.50 4.65
CA LEU A 137 -11.19 -1.45 5.67
C LEU A 137 -9.69 -1.75 5.54
N ILE A 138 -9.19 -1.97 4.31
CA ILE A 138 -7.76 -2.21 4.05
C ILE A 138 -6.94 -0.98 4.47
N LEU A 139 -7.31 0.23 4.04
CA LEU A 139 -6.65 1.47 4.44
C LEU A 139 -6.61 1.59 5.97
N GLY A 140 -7.75 1.37 6.64
CA GLY A 140 -7.84 1.42 8.08
C GLY A 140 -6.91 0.42 8.77
N ARG A 141 -6.94 -0.85 8.35
CA ARG A 141 -6.10 -1.91 8.89
C ARG A 141 -4.60 -1.64 8.68
N GLU A 142 -4.23 -1.21 7.48
CA GLU A 142 -2.82 -1.03 7.14
C GLU A 142 -2.20 0.21 7.79
N THR A 143 -3.00 1.26 8.08
CA THR A 143 -2.47 2.55 8.52
C THR A 143 -2.67 2.87 10.00
N TRP A 144 -3.45 2.07 10.75
CA TRP A 144 -3.78 2.39 12.15
C TRP A 144 -2.55 2.50 13.09
N ARG A 145 -1.49 1.74 12.79
CA ARG A 145 -0.21 1.76 13.54
C ARG A 145 0.77 2.82 13.08
N LYS A 146 0.42 3.64 12.09
CA LYS A 146 1.32 4.61 11.48
C LYS A 146 2.62 3.93 11.01
N PRO A 147 2.53 3.00 10.04
CA PRO A 147 3.65 2.18 9.63
C PRO A 147 4.79 3.06 9.07
N PRO A 148 6.06 2.72 9.34
CA PRO A 148 7.20 3.47 8.81
C PRO A 148 7.35 3.33 7.30
N VAL A 149 6.84 2.26 6.70
CA VAL A 149 6.88 2.01 5.25
C VAL A 149 5.51 1.56 4.77
N ILE A 150 5.01 2.21 3.73
CA ILE A 150 3.75 1.87 3.07
C ILE A 150 4.03 1.59 1.59
N ILE A 151 3.58 0.44 1.10
CA ILE A 151 3.56 0.09 -0.31
C ILE A 151 2.10 0.14 -0.75
N ALA A 152 1.75 1.13 -1.57
CA ALA A 152 0.39 1.34 -2.05
C ALA A 152 0.33 1.16 -3.56
N SER A 153 -0.42 0.16 -4.01
CA SER A 153 -0.63 -0.13 -5.43
C SER A 153 -2.06 0.20 -5.81
N HIS A 154 -2.22 1.14 -6.74
CA HIS A 154 -3.51 1.64 -7.24
C HIS A 154 -4.53 1.91 -6.11
N PRO A 155 -4.15 2.67 -5.05
CA PRO A 155 -4.92 2.75 -3.81
C PRO A 155 -6.30 3.39 -3.99
N THR A 156 -6.48 4.19 -5.04
CA THR A 156 -7.72 4.92 -5.32
C THR A 156 -8.53 4.35 -6.47
N GLU A 157 -8.06 3.30 -7.12
CA GLU A 157 -8.74 2.69 -8.26
C GLU A 157 -10.20 2.31 -7.94
N GLY A 158 -11.13 2.73 -8.80
CA GLY A 158 -12.56 2.42 -8.65
C GLY A 158 -13.22 3.02 -7.40
N LEU A 159 -12.64 4.07 -6.81
CA LEU A 159 -13.24 4.86 -5.75
C LEU A 159 -13.97 6.09 -6.30
N ASP A 160 -14.95 6.58 -5.55
CA ASP A 160 -15.55 7.89 -5.82
C ASP A 160 -14.61 9.05 -5.46
N ALA A 161 -14.85 10.24 -6.03
CA ALA A 161 -13.99 11.42 -5.85
C ALA A 161 -13.76 11.81 -4.38
N LYS A 162 -14.75 11.59 -3.50
CA LYS A 162 -14.63 11.88 -2.07
C LYS A 162 -13.71 10.89 -1.39
N ALA A 163 -13.80 9.60 -1.73
CA ALA A 163 -12.93 8.56 -1.20
C ALA A 163 -11.48 8.70 -1.71
N ILE A 164 -11.29 9.09 -2.98
CA ILE A 164 -9.97 9.43 -3.54
C ILE A 164 -9.32 10.53 -2.69
N ARG A 165 -9.99 11.66 -2.51
CA ARG A 165 -9.46 12.79 -1.72
C ARG A 165 -9.13 12.39 -0.30
N HIS A 166 -10.00 11.64 0.35
CA HIS A 166 -9.74 11.14 1.71
C HIS A 166 -8.50 10.23 1.78
N THR A 167 -8.26 9.40 0.76
CA THR A 167 -7.07 8.55 0.67
C THR A 167 -5.81 9.40 0.46
N TRP A 168 -5.89 10.43 -0.37
CA TRP A 168 -4.77 11.38 -0.60
C TRP A 168 -4.41 12.14 0.68
N ASP A 169 -5.41 12.71 1.36
CA ASP A 169 -5.21 13.43 2.62
C ASP A 169 -4.57 12.51 3.69
N LEU A 170 -5.00 11.24 3.75
CA LEU A 170 -4.41 10.24 4.64
C LEU A 170 -2.93 9.99 4.32
N PHE A 171 -2.56 9.86 3.04
CA PHE A 171 -1.16 9.64 2.66
C PHE A 171 -0.30 10.85 2.96
N LEU A 172 -0.79 12.07 2.73
CA LEU A 172 -0.09 13.30 3.10
C LEU A 172 0.10 13.38 4.62
N GLU A 173 -0.94 13.08 5.41
CA GLU A 173 -0.84 13.02 6.88
C GLU A 173 0.22 12.00 7.35
N LEU A 174 0.23 10.80 6.78
CA LEU A 174 1.18 9.75 7.14
C LEU A 174 2.62 10.11 6.75
N ARG A 175 2.80 10.73 5.58
CA ARG A 175 4.09 11.29 5.15
C ARG A 175 4.62 12.32 6.16
N GLU A 176 3.79 13.27 6.57
CA GLU A 176 4.14 14.29 7.57
C GLU A 176 4.49 13.66 8.94
N GLN A 177 3.90 12.52 9.26
CA GLN A 177 4.20 11.75 10.46
C GLN A 177 5.46 10.88 10.32
N GLY A 178 6.12 10.91 9.17
CA GLY A 178 7.40 10.25 8.91
C GLY A 178 7.30 8.90 8.21
N SER A 179 6.13 8.48 7.71
CA SER A 179 6.03 7.29 6.88
C SER A 179 6.68 7.52 5.52
N GLY A 180 7.51 6.57 5.04
CA GLY A 180 7.92 6.51 3.64
C GLY A 180 6.86 5.73 2.84
N ILE A 181 6.35 6.32 1.76
CA ILE A 181 5.26 5.76 0.95
C ILE A 181 5.75 5.52 -0.47
N LEU A 182 5.77 4.25 -0.89
CA LEU A 182 5.92 3.89 -2.30
C LEU A 182 4.53 3.81 -2.91
N LEU A 183 4.20 4.81 -3.72
CA LEU A 183 2.91 4.92 -4.42
C LEU A 183 3.07 4.43 -5.86
N ILE A 184 2.46 3.32 -6.19
CA ILE A 184 2.48 2.74 -7.54
C ILE A 184 1.11 2.99 -8.17
N SER A 185 1.09 3.69 -9.30
CA SER A 185 -0.16 4.04 -9.99
C SER A 185 0.08 4.31 -11.48
N GLU A 186 -0.92 4.00 -12.31
CA GLU A 186 -0.98 4.42 -13.71
C GLU A 186 -1.60 5.81 -13.86
N ASP A 187 -2.29 6.29 -12.83
CA ASP A 187 -2.92 7.60 -12.81
C ASP A 187 -1.88 8.70 -12.54
N LEU A 188 -1.51 9.41 -13.60
CA LEU A 188 -0.56 10.51 -13.51
C LEU A 188 -1.07 11.67 -12.64
N ASP A 189 -2.38 11.88 -12.54
CA ASP A 189 -2.92 12.93 -11.66
C ASP A 189 -2.69 12.59 -10.20
N GLU A 190 -2.88 11.31 -9.82
CA GLU A 190 -2.57 10.82 -8.48
C GLU A 190 -1.07 10.92 -8.18
N ILE A 191 -0.22 10.42 -9.09
CA ILE A 191 1.24 10.44 -8.93
C ILE A 191 1.77 11.86 -8.79
N MET A 192 1.39 12.78 -9.69
CA MET A 192 1.87 14.17 -9.70
C MET A 192 1.34 14.98 -8.50
N SER A 193 0.13 14.67 -8.02
CA SER A 193 -0.46 15.39 -6.89
C SER A 193 0.13 15.03 -5.53
N LEU A 194 0.66 13.82 -5.37
CA LEU A 194 1.07 13.29 -4.08
C LEU A 194 2.57 13.14 -3.91
N SER A 195 3.31 12.93 -5.01
CA SER A 195 4.69 12.46 -4.92
C SER A 195 5.70 13.60 -4.75
N ASP A 196 6.62 13.41 -3.81
CA ASP A 196 7.79 14.28 -3.66
C ASP A 196 8.82 14.01 -4.77
N ARG A 197 8.96 12.73 -5.17
CA ARG A 197 9.74 12.29 -6.32
C ARG A 197 8.94 11.27 -7.14
N ILE A 198 9.15 11.28 -8.45
CA ILE A 198 8.46 10.38 -9.38
C ILE A 198 9.49 9.59 -10.17
N GLY A 199 9.46 8.27 -10.03
CA GLY A 199 10.15 7.34 -10.92
C GLY A 199 9.19 6.78 -11.96
N VAL A 200 9.67 6.49 -13.14
CA VAL A 200 8.90 5.79 -14.17
C VAL A 200 9.50 4.40 -14.40
N MET A 201 8.62 3.40 -14.33
CA MET A 201 9.00 2.01 -14.54
C MET A 201 8.58 1.53 -15.93
N SER A 202 9.54 1.02 -16.68
CA SER A 202 9.33 0.41 -17.98
C SER A 202 10.24 -0.83 -18.12
N GLU A 203 9.71 -1.93 -18.64
CA GLU A 203 10.44 -3.21 -18.89
C GLU A 203 11.29 -3.69 -17.70
N GLY A 204 10.78 -3.55 -16.47
CA GLY A 204 11.46 -4.00 -15.25
C GLY A 204 12.62 -3.10 -14.79
N ALA A 205 12.72 -1.88 -15.29
CA ALA A 205 13.73 -0.89 -14.91
C ALA A 205 13.09 0.46 -14.61
N ILE A 206 13.74 1.26 -13.77
CA ILE A 206 13.40 2.69 -13.63
C ILE A 206 14.13 3.43 -14.74
N VAL A 207 13.37 3.99 -15.68
CA VAL A 207 13.91 4.67 -16.88
C VAL A 207 14.18 6.15 -16.64
N GLY A 208 13.61 6.74 -15.60
CA GLY A 208 13.85 8.13 -15.21
C GLY A 208 13.31 8.39 -13.81
N VAL A 209 13.86 9.41 -13.16
CA VAL A 209 13.39 9.94 -11.87
C VAL A 209 13.43 11.46 -11.92
N VAL A 210 12.33 12.11 -11.49
CA VAL A 210 12.26 13.57 -11.38
C VAL A 210 11.75 13.98 -10.01
N GLU A 211 12.07 15.20 -9.56
CA GLU A 211 11.41 15.80 -8.39
C GLU A 211 9.95 16.11 -8.75
N GLY A 212 9.01 15.92 -7.81
CA GLY A 212 7.58 16.08 -8.08
C GLY A 212 7.20 17.45 -8.60
N GLN A 213 7.85 18.51 -8.10
CA GLN A 213 7.64 19.90 -8.56
C GLN A 213 8.09 20.18 -10.00
N ASP A 214 9.03 19.36 -10.51
CA ASP A 214 9.60 19.50 -11.85
C ASP A 214 9.00 18.50 -12.85
N ALA A 215 8.00 17.72 -12.37
CA ALA A 215 7.37 16.69 -13.18
C ALA A 215 6.50 17.28 -14.28
N ASP A 216 6.70 16.81 -15.50
CA ASP A 216 5.88 17.13 -16.65
C ASP A 216 5.11 15.91 -17.16
N ARG A 217 3.82 16.07 -17.41
CA ARG A 217 2.93 14.97 -17.86
C ARG A 217 3.38 14.36 -19.19
N GLU A 218 3.85 15.18 -20.12
CA GLU A 218 4.29 14.70 -21.44
C GLU A 218 5.56 13.87 -21.29
N LEU A 219 6.51 14.35 -20.48
CA LEU A 219 7.75 13.65 -20.18
C LEU A 219 7.48 12.29 -19.52
N LEU A 220 6.63 12.26 -18.47
CA LEU A 220 6.26 11.02 -17.79
C LEU A 220 5.55 10.05 -18.74
N GLY A 221 4.63 10.55 -19.58
CA GLY A 221 3.93 9.75 -20.58
C GLY A 221 4.88 9.12 -21.61
N HIS A 222 5.86 9.88 -22.08
CA HIS A 222 6.91 9.37 -22.98
C HIS A 222 7.74 8.25 -22.33
N TRP A 223 8.14 8.43 -21.06
CA TRP A 223 8.89 7.41 -20.35
C TRP A 223 8.05 6.14 -20.10
N MET A 224 6.76 6.29 -19.80
CA MET A 224 5.85 5.14 -19.56
C MET A 224 5.63 4.30 -20.83
N THR A 225 5.68 4.90 -22.01
CA THR A 225 5.45 4.22 -23.30
C THR A 225 6.72 3.70 -23.96
N GLY A 226 7.89 3.86 -23.31
CA GLY A 226 9.17 3.39 -23.83
C GLY A 226 9.73 4.19 -25.01
N THR A 227 9.10 5.28 -25.42
CA THR A 227 9.55 6.11 -26.55
C THR A 227 10.67 7.09 -26.19
N GLY A 228 11.10 7.11 -24.91
CA GLY A 228 12.11 8.03 -24.37
C GLY A 228 13.45 7.42 -23.98
N ALA A 229 13.72 6.15 -24.26
CA ALA A 229 14.95 5.43 -23.80
C ALA A 229 16.25 5.83 -24.53
N GLU A 230 16.26 6.84 -25.40
CA GLU A 230 17.45 7.27 -26.16
C GLU A 230 18.12 8.56 -25.64
N ALA A 231 17.75 9.08 -24.49
CA ALA A 231 18.34 10.33 -23.98
C ALA A 231 18.66 10.28 -22.48
N ALA A 232 19.68 9.54 -22.09
CA ALA A 232 20.41 9.71 -20.83
C ALA A 232 21.80 9.06 -20.90
#